data_c8e2e8d0dc1d4e9d48446a8d529d4e10
#
_entry.id   c8e2e8d0dc1d4e9d48446a8d529d4e10
#
_cell.length_a   1.000
_cell.length_b   1.000
_cell.length_c   1.000
_cell.angle_alpha   90.00
_cell.angle_beta   90.00
_cell.angle_gamma   90.00
#
_symmetry.space_group_name_H-M   'P 1'
#
loop_
_entity.id
_entity.type
_entity.pdbx_description
1 polymer ?
#
loop_
_entity_poly.entity_id
_entity_poly.type
_entity_poly.pdbx_seq_one_letter_code
_entity_poly.pdbx_strand_id
1 'polypeptide(L)'
;MKRKTLTFLLIISTILLTGCIKRDDMEGIDIITTIYPIEYVTKRLYQDNANITSIYPHGVNIEEYKLTNKQLKDFSNNDLLIYNGNSNDREYATIILEKNKNIKIIDASYGLEETYSKSDIWLNPSNILMLAQNIKQELSDYIDNPYLKQEIENNYKLLKLDISELDTELNRTAKNSTNKKIISYDESLKFLEKYGFEVINLISENKEIDSNMLNCIDEFCCV
;
A
#
# COMPACT_ATOMS: atom_id res chain seq x y z
N MET A 1 39.17 51.67 10.72
CA MET A 1 39.42 50.27 11.08
C MET A 1 38.16 49.56 11.60
N LYS A 2 37.40 50.12 12.52
CA LYS A 2 36.22 49.47 13.15
C LYS A 2 35.10 49.05 12.16
N ARG A 3 34.90 49.77 11.05
CA ARG A 3 33.82 49.45 10.07
C ARG A 3 34.16 48.23 9.19
N LYS A 4 35.43 48.00 8.87
CA LYS A 4 35.88 46.82 8.10
C LYS A 4 35.89 45.54 8.93
N THR A 5 36.17 45.65 10.24
CA THR A 5 36.12 44.52 11.16
C THR A 5 34.69 44.10 11.42
N LEU A 6 33.72 45.03 11.49
CA LEU A 6 32.31 44.73 11.67
C LEU A 6 31.70 43.99 10.45
N THR A 7 32.04 44.43 9.23
CA THR A 7 31.63 43.75 7.99
C THR A 7 32.21 42.35 7.86
N PHE A 8 33.47 42.17 8.27
CA PHE A 8 34.12 40.84 8.26
C PHE A 8 33.49 39.88 9.27
N LEU A 9 33.11 40.37 10.46
CA LEU A 9 32.38 39.58 11.48
C LEU A 9 30.96 39.17 11.00
N LEU A 10 30.26 40.05 10.26
CA LEU A 10 28.95 39.78 9.71
C LEU A 10 29.00 38.71 8.62
N ILE A 11 30.04 38.72 7.76
CA ILE A 11 30.23 37.68 6.72
C ILE A 11 30.58 36.34 7.34
N ILE A 12 31.40 36.30 8.41
CA ILE A 12 31.68 35.04 9.13
C ILE A 12 30.43 34.47 9.81
N SER A 13 29.58 35.34 10.38
CA SER A 13 28.32 34.94 11.00
C SER A 13 27.33 34.32 10.00
N THR A 14 27.31 34.82 8.75
CA THR A 14 26.43 34.22 7.71
C THR A 14 26.92 32.85 7.20
N ILE A 15 28.24 32.62 7.20
CA ILE A 15 28.83 31.32 6.80
C ILE A 15 28.60 30.25 7.87
N LEU A 16 28.52 30.63 9.14
CA LEU A 16 28.25 29.69 10.25
C LEU A 16 26.78 29.28 10.32
N LEU A 17 25.86 29.96 9.62
CA LEU A 17 24.43 29.65 9.55
C LEU A 17 24.09 28.66 8.44
N THR A 18 25.01 28.28 7.55
CA THR A 18 24.85 27.16 6.66
C THR A 18 25.08 25.85 7.44
N GLY A 19 24.24 25.60 8.41
CA GLY A 19 24.13 24.27 9.03
C GLY A 19 23.86 23.28 7.89
N CYS A 20 24.74 22.30 7.68
CA CYS A 20 24.43 21.15 6.86
C CYS A 20 23.11 20.58 7.39
N ILE A 21 22.02 20.81 6.68
CA ILE A 21 20.81 20.03 6.87
C ILE A 21 21.24 18.63 6.44
N LYS A 22 21.54 17.79 7.42
CA LYS A 22 21.81 16.36 7.16
C LYS A 22 20.53 15.83 6.55
N ARG A 23 20.59 15.42 5.27
CA ARG A 23 19.47 14.77 4.60
C ARG A 23 19.18 13.49 5.36
N ASP A 24 17.92 13.21 5.62
CA ASP A 24 17.47 11.96 6.20
C ASP A 24 17.81 10.81 5.24
N ASP A 25 18.26 9.68 5.77
CA ASP A 25 18.55 8.48 4.99
C ASP A 25 17.30 7.92 4.29
N MET A 26 16.11 8.42 4.66
CA MET A 26 14.82 8.05 4.10
C MET A 26 14.23 9.08 3.11
N GLU A 27 14.99 10.14 2.77
CA GLU A 27 14.62 11.10 1.72
C GLU A 27 15.29 10.77 0.39
N GLY A 28 14.48 10.70 -0.68
CA GLY A 28 14.94 10.40 -2.05
C GLY A 28 15.49 9.01 -2.21
N ILE A 29 14.97 8.06 -1.41
CA ILE A 29 15.30 6.64 -1.47
C ILE A 29 14.57 5.94 -2.61
N ASP A 30 15.11 4.80 -3.00
CA ASP A 30 14.46 3.87 -3.91
C ASP A 30 13.66 2.83 -3.12
N ILE A 31 12.34 2.86 -3.29
CA ILE A 31 11.40 1.93 -2.64
C ILE A 31 10.85 0.97 -3.69
N ILE A 32 10.94 -0.32 -3.40
CA ILE A 32 10.21 -1.34 -4.16
C ILE A 32 9.00 -1.83 -3.37
N THR A 33 7.91 -2.04 -4.07
CA THR A 33 6.65 -2.56 -3.52
C THR A 33 6.26 -3.83 -4.28
N THR A 34 5.39 -4.66 -3.71
CA THR A 34 4.97 -5.87 -4.40
C THR A 34 3.71 -5.63 -5.23
N ILE A 35 2.58 -5.39 -4.63
CA ILE A 35 1.28 -5.27 -5.31
C ILE A 35 0.85 -3.82 -5.44
N TYR A 36 0.01 -3.54 -6.44
CA TYR A 36 -0.48 -2.18 -6.72
C TYR A 36 -1.08 -1.45 -5.51
N PRO A 37 -1.90 -2.04 -4.63
CA PRO A 37 -2.42 -1.34 -3.45
C PRO A 37 -1.32 -0.84 -2.51
N ILE A 38 -0.25 -1.61 -2.33
CA ILE A 38 0.91 -1.19 -1.53
C ILE A 38 1.66 -0.05 -2.23
N GLU A 39 1.88 -0.16 -3.55
CA GLU A 39 2.48 0.91 -4.35
C GLU A 39 1.67 2.21 -4.24
N TYR A 40 0.35 2.12 -4.43
CA TYR A 40 -0.56 3.26 -4.33
C TYR A 40 -0.49 3.94 -2.96
N VAL A 41 -0.62 3.17 -1.88
CA VAL A 41 -0.55 3.70 -0.52
C VAL A 41 0.81 4.33 -0.24
N THR A 42 1.90 3.66 -0.63
CA THR A 42 3.26 4.18 -0.43
C THR A 42 3.46 5.50 -1.17
N LYS A 43 3.01 5.61 -2.42
CA LYS A 43 3.03 6.86 -3.19
C LYS A 43 2.20 7.96 -2.54
N ARG A 44 1.04 7.62 -1.98
CA ARG A 44 0.20 8.58 -1.25
C ARG A 44 0.86 9.09 0.03
N LEU A 45 1.65 8.27 0.71
CA LEU A 45 2.36 8.64 1.94
C LEU A 45 3.62 9.45 1.67
N TYR A 46 4.46 9.00 0.73
CA TYR A 46 5.76 9.61 0.45
C TYR A 46 5.72 10.77 -0.55
N GLN A 47 4.75 10.76 -1.47
CA GLN A 47 4.67 11.69 -2.62
C GLN A 47 6.00 11.73 -3.38
N ASP A 48 6.59 12.93 -3.56
CA ASP A 48 7.83 13.13 -4.33
C ASP A 48 9.11 12.88 -3.51
N ASN A 49 8.98 12.43 -2.24
CA ASN A 49 10.13 12.22 -1.36
C ASN A 49 10.85 10.87 -1.57
N ALA A 50 10.33 10.00 -2.44
CA ALA A 50 10.95 8.72 -2.77
C ALA A 50 10.65 8.31 -4.22
N ASN A 51 11.52 7.50 -4.81
CA ASN A 51 11.25 6.83 -6.09
C ASN A 51 10.63 5.46 -5.80
N ILE A 52 9.36 5.27 -6.19
CA ILE A 52 8.58 4.09 -5.82
C ILE A 52 8.22 3.29 -7.07
N THR A 53 8.61 2.01 -7.09
CA THR A 53 8.35 1.08 -8.19
C THR A 53 7.81 -0.25 -7.66
N SER A 54 7.05 -0.97 -8.51
CA SER A 54 6.58 -2.33 -8.18
C SER A 54 7.53 -3.38 -8.74
N ILE A 55 7.70 -4.49 -8.01
CA ILE A 55 8.40 -5.67 -8.51
C ILE A 55 7.59 -6.40 -9.59
N TYR A 56 6.27 -6.21 -9.60
CA TYR A 56 5.39 -6.78 -10.61
C TYR A 56 5.09 -5.74 -11.70
N PRO A 57 5.30 -6.08 -12.98
CA PRO A 57 4.84 -5.24 -14.09
C PRO A 57 3.31 -5.06 -14.06
N HIS A 58 2.84 -3.91 -14.53
CA HIS A 58 1.40 -3.68 -14.64
C HIS A 58 0.72 -4.70 -15.57
N GLY A 59 -0.43 -5.21 -15.15
CA GLY A 59 -1.26 -6.10 -15.96
C GLY A 59 -0.83 -7.56 -15.99
N VAL A 60 0.16 -7.95 -15.20
CA VAL A 60 0.52 -9.38 -15.06
C VAL A 60 -0.39 -10.09 -14.06
N ASN A 61 -0.63 -11.37 -14.28
CA ASN A 61 -1.22 -12.22 -13.26
C ASN A 61 -0.16 -12.51 -12.17
N ILE A 62 -0.33 -11.93 -10.99
CA ILE A 62 0.63 -12.01 -9.88
C ILE A 62 0.83 -13.45 -9.40
N GLU A 63 -0.22 -14.29 -9.44
CA GLU A 63 -0.13 -15.69 -9.02
C GLU A 63 0.77 -16.53 -9.95
N GLU A 64 0.84 -16.17 -11.22
CA GLU A 64 1.61 -16.88 -12.24
C GLU A 64 2.97 -16.25 -12.51
N TYR A 65 3.13 -14.96 -12.21
CA TYR A 65 4.36 -14.23 -12.49
C TYR A 65 5.49 -14.62 -11.54
N LYS A 66 6.61 -15.05 -12.11
CA LYS A 66 7.78 -15.44 -11.33
C LYS A 66 8.95 -14.50 -11.61
N LEU A 67 9.51 -13.95 -10.55
CA LEU A 67 10.70 -13.14 -10.62
C LEU A 67 11.93 -13.98 -10.94
N THR A 68 12.73 -13.49 -11.87
CA THR A 68 14.03 -14.11 -12.20
C THR A 68 15.07 -13.76 -11.13
N ASN A 69 16.12 -14.59 -11.01
CA ASN A 69 17.25 -14.31 -10.12
C ASN A 69 17.94 -12.97 -10.41
N LYS A 70 17.94 -12.53 -11.69
CA LYS A 70 18.47 -11.23 -12.08
C LYS A 70 17.62 -10.11 -11.51
N GLN A 71 16.29 -10.16 -11.69
CA GLN A 71 15.37 -9.17 -11.11
C GLN A 71 15.49 -9.09 -9.58
N LEU A 72 15.52 -10.25 -8.89
CA LEU A 72 15.68 -10.29 -7.44
C LEU A 72 17.01 -9.67 -6.98
N LYS A 73 18.10 -9.83 -7.78
CA LYS A 73 19.36 -9.15 -7.52
C LYS A 73 19.26 -7.64 -7.76
N ASP A 74 18.61 -7.23 -8.85
CA ASP A 74 18.45 -5.80 -9.17
C ASP A 74 17.58 -5.12 -8.09
N PHE A 75 16.50 -5.76 -7.66
CA PHE A 75 15.63 -5.25 -6.58
C PHE A 75 16.33 -5.20 -5.22
N SER A 76 17.29 -6.08 -4.93
CA SER A 76 18.04 -6.02 -3.68
C SER A 76 18.97 -4.79 -3.55
N ASN A 77 19.14 -4.00 -4.61
CA ASN A 77 19.91 -2.75 -4.57
C ASN A 77 19.08 -1.54 -4.11
N ASN A 78 17.78 -1.71 -3.88
CA ASN A 78 16.93 -0.63 -3.35
C ASN A 78 17.13 -0.47 -1.83
N ASP A 79 16.61 0.63 -1.30
CA ASP A 79 16.78 0.99 0.11
C ASP A 79 15.71 0.36 1.00
N LEU A 80 14.49 0.21 0.47
CA LEU A 80 13.32 -0.31 1.21
C LEU A 80 12.47 -1.22 0.32
N LEU A 81 12.03 -2.34 0.89
CA LEU A 81 10.99 -3.22 0.33
C LEU A 81 9.73 -3.16 1.19
N ILE A 82 8.58 -2.88 0.58
CA ILE A 82 7.27 -2.97 1.23
C ILE A 82 6.46 -4.07 0.52
N TYR A 83 6.06 -5.09 1.24
CA TYR A 83 5.51 -6.30 0.65
C TYR A 83 4.22 -6.78 1.35
N ASN A 84 3.49 -7.67 0.67
CA ASN A 84 2.33 -8.37 1.24
C ASN A 84 2.77 -9.68 1.91
N GLY A 85 2.86 -9.68 3.23
CA GLY A 85 3.28 -10.85 4.00
C GLY A 85 2.26 -11.99 4.03
N ASN A 86 1.01 -11.75 3.60
CA ASN A 86 -0.05 -12.76 3.51
C ASN A 86 -0.05 -13.51 2.17
N SER A 87 0.94 -13.26 1.31
CA SER A 87 1.09 -13.90 0.00
C SER A 87 2.46 -14.55 -0.17
N ASN A 88 2.71 -15.10 -1.37
CA ASN A 88 4.02 -15.62 -1.77
C ASN A 88 5.12 -14.53 -1.85
N ASP A 89 4.76 -13.26 -1.74
CA ASP A 89 5.72 -12.14 -1.72
C ASP A 89 6.72 -12.25 -0.56
N ARG A 90 6.35 -12.95 0.52
CA ARG A 90 7.25 -13.26 1.64
C ARG A 90 8.49 -14.03 1.21
N GLU A 91 8.37 -14.93 0.23
CA GLU A 91 9.51 -15.67 -0.32
C GLU A 91 10.47 -14.72 -1.05
N TYR A 92 9.94 -13.80 -1.86
CA TYR A 92 10.75 -12.79 -2.54
C TYR A 92 11.42 -11.83 -1.56
N ALA A 93 10.70 -11.39 -0.51
CA ALA A 93 11.26 -10.57 0.55
C ALA A 93 12.44 -11.28 1.25
N THR A 94 12.30 -12.57 1.53
CA THR A 94 13.37 -13.38 2.11
C THR A 94 14.60 -13.44 1.19
N ILE A 95 14.43 -13.74 -0.10
CA ILE A 95 15.52 -13.82 -1.06
C ILE A 95 16.23 -12.47 -1.25
N ILE A 96 15.45 -11.38 -1.31
CA ILE A 96 15.98 -10.01 -1.44
C ILE A 96 16.82 -9.65 -0.20
N LEU A 97 16.32 -9.95 1.00
CA LEU A 97 17.02 -9.73 2.26
C LEU A 97 18.30 -10.60 2.37
N GLU A 98 18.30 -11.81 1.84
CA GLU A 98 19.50 -12.66 1.78
C GLU A 98 20.59 -12.06 0.89
N LYS A 99 20.20 -11.40 -0.20
CA LYS A 99 21.14 -10.74 -1.13
C LYS A 99 21.67 -9.39 -0.58
N ASN A 100 20.86 -8.67 0.16
CA ASN A 100 21.24 -7.41 0.80
C ASN A 100 20.69 -7.34 2.23
N LYS A 101 21.54 -7.57 3.22
CA LYS A 101 21.16 -7.53 4.65
C LYS A 101 20.84 -6.11 5.17
N ASN A 102 21.19 -5.08 4.40
CA ASN A 102 20.99 -3.68 4.79
C ASN A 102 19.68 -3.09 4.28
N ILE A 103 19.00 -3.77 3.33
CA ILE A 103 17.70 -3.31 2.85
C ILE A 103 16.69 -3.30 4.00
N LYS A 104 15.96 -2.21 4.14
CA LYS A 104 14.84 -2.14 5.08
C LYS A 104 13.64 -2.92 4.52
N ILE A 105 12.86 -3.56 5.36
CA ILE A 105 11.65 -4.29 4.92
C ILE A 105 10.45 -3.94 5.79
N ILE A 106 9.28 -3.83 5.16
CA ILE A 106 8.00 -3.60 5.83
C ILE A 106 6.99 -4.63 5.33
N ASP A 107 6.39 -5.39 6.24
CA ASP A 107 5.20 -6.20 5.97
C ASP A 107 3.95 -5.33 6.12
N ALA A 108 3.42 -4.86 4.98
CA ALA A 108 2.26 -3.97 4.97
C ALA A 108 0.97 -4.67 5.42
N SER A 109 0.91 -5.99 5.30
CA SER A 109 -0.28 -6.80 5.63
C SER A 109 -0.29 -7.35 7.05
N TYR A 110 0.68 -7.00 7.88
CA TYR A 110 0.75 -7.50 9.25
C TYR A 110 -0.55 -7.24 10.02
N GLY A 111 -1.13 -8.30 10.59
CA GLY A 111 -2.40 -8.23 11.34
C GLY A 111 -3.65 -8.00 10.52
N LEU A 112 -3.58 -7.95 9.18
CA LEU A 112 -4.77 -7.95 8.34
C LEU A 112 -5.44 -9.34 8.37
N GLU A 113 -6.71 -9.36 8.72
CA GLU A 113 -7.50 -10.57 8.71
C GLU A 113 -7.99 -10.88 7.28
N GLU A 114 -7.83 -12.13 6.85
CA GLU A 114 -8.32 -12.66 5.58
C GLU A 114 -9.83 -13.01 5.69
N THR A 115 -10.64 -12.08 6.20
CA THR A 115 -12.05 -12.37 6.56
C THR A 115 -12.90 -12.67 5.35
N TYR A 116 -12.55 -12.14 4.17
CA TYR A 116 -13.41 -12.26 2.98
C TYR A 116 -12.71 -12.87 1.77
N SER A 117 -11.47 -12.53 1.46
CA SER A 117 -10.71 -13.08 0.35
C SER A 117 -9.21 -12.99 0.64
N LYS A 118 -8.47 -14.06 0.29
CA LYS A 118 -7.01 -14.09 0.44
C LYS A 118 -6.28 -13.22 -0.59
N SER A 119 -6.85 -13.10 -1.78
CA SER A 119 -6.20 -12.42 -2.91
C SER A 119 -6.50 -10.92 -2.96
N ASP A 120 -7.70 -10.49 -2.54
CA ASP A 120 -8.19 -9.13 -2.78
C ASP A 120 -8.58 -8.39 -1.49
N ILE A 121 -7.84 -8.66 -0.41
CA ILE A 121 -8.09 -8.06 0.93
C ILE A 121 -8.13 -6.52 0.90
N TRP A 122 -7.46 -5.91 -0.07
CA TRP A 122 -7.41 -4.46 -0.26
C TRP A 122 -8.68 -3.84 -0.87
N LEU A 123 -9.61 -4.64 -1.40
CA LEU A 123 -10.89 -4.11 -1.89
C LEU A 123 -11.77 -3.59 -0.73
N ASN A 124 -11.58 -4.12 0.47
CA ASN A 124 -12.23 -3.60 1.66
C ASN A 124 -11.55 -2.29 2.12
N PRO A 125 -12.27 -1.15 2.16
CA PRO A 125 -11.71 0.13 2.60
C PRO A 125 -11.03 0.08 3.97
N SER A 126 -11.55 -0.71 4.91
CA SER A 126 -10.93 -0.88 6.23
C SER A 126 -9.53 -1.51 6.15
N ASN A 127 -9.34 -2.47 5.24
CA ASN A 127 -8.05 -3.12 5.05
C ASN A 127 -7.01 -2.17 4.42
N ILE A 128 -7.43 -1.30 3.48
CA ILE A 128 -6.55 -0.25 2.93
C ILE A 128 -6.09 0.71 4.03
N LEU A 129 -6.99 1.08 4.96
CA LEU A 129 -6.60 1.94 6.09
C LEU A 129 -5.62 1.24 7.04
N MET A 130 -5.81 -0.05 7.31
CA MET A 130 -4.87 -0.83 8.12
C MET A 130 -3.51 -0.97 7.43
N LEU A 131 -3.50 -1.28 6.14
CA LEU A 131 -2.28 -1.35 5.32
C LEU A 131 -1.52 -0.01 5.35
N ALA A 132 -2.23 1.11 5.16
CA ALA A 132 -1.64 2.44 5.24
C ALA A 132 -1.11 2.78 6.64
N GLN A 133 -1.82 2.36 7.69
CA GLN A 133 -1.39 2.53 9.08
C GLN A 133 -0.11 1.72 9.37
N ASN A 134 -0.04 0.46 8.90
CA ASN A 134 1.13 -0.39 9.09
C ASN A 134 2.36 0.23 8.39
N ILE A 135 2.22 0.60 7.11
CA ILE A 135 3.31 1.25 6.38
C ILE A 135 3.77 2.52 7.10
N LYS A 136 2.84 3.40 7.48
CA LYS A 136 3.16 4.65 8.19
C LYS A 136 3.89 4.38 9.51
N GLN A 137 3.43 3.41 10.29
CA GLN A 137 4.02 3.09 11.58
C GLN A 137 5.45 2.60 11.43
N GLU A 138 5.69 1.63 10.57
CA GLU A 138 7.02 1.08 10.31
C GLU A 138 7.98 2.12 9.71
N LEU A 139 7.48 2.99 8.82
CA LEU A 139 8.27 4.10 8.28
C LEU A 139 8.72 5.06 9.37
N SER A 140 7.90 5.31 10.39
CA SER A 140 8.25 6.22 11.48
C SER A 140 9.44 5.73 12.30
N ASP A 141 9.72 4.42 12.27
CA ASP A 141 10.87 3.83 12.95
C ASP A 141 12.17 3.98 12.14
N TYR A 142 12.06 4.13 10.82
CA TYR A 142 13.21 4.32 9.93
C TYR A 142 13.57 5.79 9.67
N ILE A 143 12.62 6.69 9.79
CA ILE A 143 12.77 8.12 9.50
C ILE A 143 13.23 8.85 10.76
N ASP A 144 14.30 9.64 10.68
CA ASP A 144 14.77 10.50 11.75
C ASP A 144 14.25 11.94 11.61
N ASN A 145 14.06 12.41 10.37
CA ASN A 145 13.64 13.77 10.05
C ASN A 145 12.20 14.04 10.53
N PRO A 146 11.99 14.95 11.50
CA PRO A 146 10.66 15.26 12.02
C PRO A 146 9.74 15.91 10.96
N TYR A 147 10.30 16.60 9.97
CA TYR A 147 9.51 17.23 8.91
C TYR A 147 8.96 16.17 7.96
N LEU A 148 9.77 15.18 7.55
CA LEU A 148 9.31 14.06 6.73
C LEU A 148 8.27 13.21 7.48
N LYS A 149 8.50 12.91 8.77
CA LYS A 149 7.49 12.26 9.62
C LYS A 149 6.17 13.01 9.64
N GLN A 150 6.22 14.33 9.82
CA GLN A 150 5.02 15.15 9.87
C GLN A 150 4.30 15.20 8.51
N GLU A 151 5.06 15.22 7.41
CA GLU A 151 4.50 15.18 6.06
C GLU A 151 3.77 13.86 5.80
N ILE A 152 4.42 12.72 6.09
CA ILE A 152 3.80 11.39 5.97
C ILE A 152 2.55 11.28 6.85
N GLU A 153 2.57 11.81 8.08
CA GLU A 153 1.39 11.83 8.95
C GLU A 153 0.25 12.67 8.36
N ASN A 154 0.55 13.81 7.74
CA ASN A 154 -0.46 14.64 7.08
C ASN A 154 -1.03 13.94 5.83
N ASN A 155 -0.17 13.32 5.04
CA ASN A 155 -0.55 12.55 3.85
C ASN A 155 -1.42 11.34 4.23
N TYR A 156 -1.08 10.66 5.33
CA TYR A 156 -1.91 9.59 5.88
C TYR A 156 -3.31 10.09 6.27
N LYS A 157 -3.42 11.27 6.91
CA LYS A 157 -4.72 11.85 7.26
C LYS A 157 -5.57 12.14 6.02
N LEU A 158 -4.97 12.65 4.95
CA LEU A 158 -5.66 12.88 3.68
C LEU A 158 -6.13 11.55 3.06
N LEU A 159 -5.26 10.55 2.99
CA LEU A 159 -5.63 9.23 2.51
C LEU A 159 -6.77 8.61 3.33
N LYS A 160 -6.70 8.76 4.66
CA LYS A 160 -7.77 8.29 5.56
C LYS A 160 -9.10 8.97 5.28
N LEU A 161 -9.11 10.27 4.98
CA LEU A 161 -10.34 10.98 4.60
C LEU A 161 -10.92 10.43 3.30
N ASP A 162 -10.11 10.27 2.25
CA ASP A 162 -10.56 9.74 0.97
C ASP A 162 -11.16 8.32 1.10
N ILE A 163 -10.49 7.44 1.85
CA ILE A 163 -10.98 6.08 2.05
C ILE A 163 -12.24 6.05 2.95
N SER A 164 -12.34 6.95 3.93
CA SER A 164 -13.54 7.06 4.78
C SER A 164 -14.74 7.61 4.00
N GLU A 165 -14.51 8.49 3.01
CA GLU A 165 -15.54 8.95 2.09
C GLU A 165 -16.05 7.80 1.22
N LEU A 166 -15.14 6.99 0.66
CA LEU A 166 -15.48 5.78 -0.10
C LEU A 166 -16.33 4.79 0.75
N ASP A 167 -15.91 4.52 2.00
CA ASP A 167 -16.68 3.65 2.92
C ASP A 167 -18.09 4.21 3.18
N THR A 168 -18.20 5.53 3.32
CA THR A 168 -19.50 6.23 3.51
C THR A 168 -20.37 6.12 2.26
N GLU A 169 -19.80 6.28 1.06
CA GLU A 169 -20.52 6.13 -0.20
C GLU A 169 -21.02 4.70 -0.41
N LEU A 170 -20.22 3.69 -0.09
CA LEU A 170 -20.63 2.28 -0.13
C LEU A 170 -21.82 2.04 0.83
N ASN A 171 -21.75 2.55 2.06
CA ASN A 171 -22.85 2.48 3.01
C ASN A 171 -24.12 3.15 2.48
N ARG A 172 -23.98 4.34 1.91
CA ARG A 172 -25.11 5.11 1.35
C ARG A 172 -25.73 4.37 0.17
N THR A 173 -24.92 3.86 -0.74
CA THR A 173 -25.36 3.10 -1.90
C THR A 173 -26.10 1.85 -1.47
N ALA A 174 -25.54 1.12 -0.51
CA ALA A 174 -26.18 -0.08 0.02
C ALA A 174 -27.54 0.23 0.69
N LYS A 175 -27.64 1.31 1.48
CA LYS A 175 -28.91 1.71 2.11
C LYS A 175 -29.98 2.07 1.08
N ASN A 176 -29.62 2.74 0.01
CA ASN A 176 -30.55 3.24 -1.01
C ASN A 176 -30.87 2.20 -2.11
N SER A 177 -30.10 1.13 -2.20
CA SER A 177 -30.36 0.07 -3.17
C SER A 177 -31.64 -0.70 -2.82
N THR A 178 -32.52 -0.87 -3.78
CA THR A 178 -33.72 -1.71 -3.67
C THR A 178 -33.37 -3.18 -3.81
N ASN A 179 -32.38 -3.52 -4.65
CA ASN A 179 -31.83 -4.85 -4.78
C ASN A 179 -30.54 -4.96 -3.96
N LYS A 180 -30.48 -5.94 -3.06
CA LYS A 180 -29.33 -6.20 -2.18
C LYS A 180 -28.45 -7.34 -2.64
N LYS A 181 -28.86 -8.05 -3.70
CA LYS A 181 -28.14 -9.21 -4.19
C LYS A 181 -27.11 -8.81 -5.24
N ILE A 182 -25.92 -9.35 -5.12
CA ILE A 182 -24.79 -9.15 -6.04
C ILE A 182 -24.28 -10.53 -6.44
N ILE A 183 -24.17 -10.77 -7.74
CA ILE A 183 -23.53 -11.98 -8.26
C ILE A 183 -22.07 -11.63 -8.56
N SER A 184 -21.15 -12.34 -7.95
CA SER A 184 -19.70 -12.23 -8.16
C SER A 184 -19.16 -13.50 -8.79
N TYR A 185 -18.14 -13.37 -9.64
CA TYR A 185 -17.44 -14.53 -10.20
C TYR A 185 -16.75 -15.34 -9.11
N ASP A 186 -16.12 -14.64 -8.17
CA ASP A 186 -15.36 -15.19 -7.04
C ASP A 186 -15.67 -14.42 -5.74
N GLU A 187 -14.87 -14.64 -4.72
CA GLU A 187 -15.04 -14.03 -3.40
C GLU A 187 -14.57 -12.56 -3.31
N SER A 188 -14.04 -11.96 -4.38
CA SER A 188 -13.46 -10.62 -4.36
C SER A 188 -14.43 -9.53 -3.88
N LEU A 189 -15.73 -9.68 -4.16
CA LEU A 189 -16.75 -8.73 -3.74
C LEU A 189 -17.42 -9.07 -2.40
N LYS A 190 -17.03 -10.16 -1.74
CA LYS A 190 -17.65 -10.61 -0.47
C LYS A 190 -17.58 -9.57 0.65
N PHE A 191 -16.57 -8.67 0.62
CA PHE A 191 -16.49 -7.55 1.56
C PHE A 191 -17.72 -6.63 1.54
N LEU A 192 -18.53 -6.64 0.46
CA LEU A 192 -19.76 -5.85 0.35
C LEU A 192 -20.87 -6.34 1.30
N GLU A 193 -20.78 -7.56 1.82
CA GLU A 193 -21.68 -8.07 2.85
C GLU A 193 -21.65 -7.22 4.13
N LYS A 194 -20.50 -6.61 4.43
CA LYS A 194 -20.34 -5.63 5.52
C LYS A 194 -21.35 -4.46 5.41
N TYR A 195 -21.74 -4.10 4.19
CA TYR A 195 -22.67 -2.99 3.93
C TYR A 195 -24.14 -3.46 3.80
N GLY A 196 -24.39 -4.75 3.95
CA GLY A 196 -25.74 -5.35 3.90
C GLY A 196 -26.17 -5.83 2.51
N PHE A 197 -25.22 -6.04 1.60
CA PHE A 197 -25.46 -6.79 0.38
C PHE A 197 -25.40 -8.31 0.67
N GLU A 198 -26.10 -9.09 -0.13
CA GLU A 198 -25.96 -10.54 -0.22
C GLU A 198 -25.08 -10.84 -1.43
N VAL A 199 -23.89 -11.40 -1.22
CA VAL A 199 -22.95 -11.69 -2.31
C VAL A 199 -22.99 -13.19 -2.62
N ILE A 200 -23.36 -13.51 -3.85
CA ILE A 200 -23.46 -14.87 -4.38
C ILE A 200 -22.27 -15.13 -5.29
N ASN A 201 -21.38 -16.04 -4.88
CA ASN A 201 -20.21 -16.39 -5.67
C ASN A 201 -20.53 -17.52 -6.65
N LEU A 202 -20.12 -17.36 -7.92
CA LEU A 202 -20.36 -18.36 -8.97
C LEU A 202 -19.35 -19.51 -8.92
N ILE A 203 -18.16 -19.25 -8.39
CA ILE A 203 -17.10 -20.25 -8.29
C ILE A 203 -16.91 -20.62 -6.82
N SER A 204 -16.95 -21.94 -6.56
CA SER A 204 -16.58 -22.52 -5.27
C SER A 204 -15.06 -22.37 -5.02
N GLU A 205 -14.62 -22.65 -3.77
CA GLU A 205 -13.20 -22.69 -3.39
C GLU A 205 -12.34 -23.59 -4.31
N ASN A 206 -12.93 -24.57 -4.98
CA ASN A 206 -12.27 -25.47 -5.92
C ASN A 206 -12.18 -24.92 -7.36
N LYS A 207 -12.53 -23.64 -7.60
CA LYS A 207 -12.60 -23.02 -8.94
C LYS A 207 -13.57 -23.70 -9.92
N GLU A 208 -14.54 -24.43 -9.42
CA GLU A 208 -15.63 -25.04 -10.21
C GLU A 208 -16.90 -24.20 -10.10
N ILE A 209 -17.60 -24.02 -11.21
CA ILE A 209 -18.90 -23.33 -11.22
C ILE A 209 -19.91 -24.20 -10.48
N ASP A 210 -20.49 -23.68 -9.40
CA ASP A 210 -21.56 -24.37 -8.70
C ASP A 210 -22.82 -24.36 -9.56
N SER A 211 -23.25 -25.56 -10.02
CA SER A 211 -24.43 -25.72 -10.86
C SER A 211 -25.74 -25.29 -10.16
N ASN A 212 -25.78 -25.28 -8.82
CA ASN A 212 -26.92 -24.74 -8.08
C ASN A 212 -26.99 -23.20 -8.18
N MET A 213 -25.83 -22.50 -8.35
CA MET A 213 -25.77 -21.05 -8.53
C MET A 213 -26.20 -20.63 -9.92
N LEU A 214 -26.01 -21.47 -10.95
CA LEU A 214 -26.53 -21.19 -12.32
C LEU A 214 -28.07 -21.06 -12.32
N ASN A 215 -28.77 -21.83 -11.51
CA ASN A 215 -30.23 -21.70 -11.36
C ASN A 215 -30.64 -20.36 -10.72
N CYS A 216 -29.80 -19.77 -9.85
CA CYS A 216 -30.05 -18.44 -9.30
C CYS A 216 -29.92 -17.34 -10.37
N ILE A 217 -29.05 -17.50 -11.36
CA ILE A 217 -28.90 -16.52 -12.46
C ILE A 217 -30.19 -16.47 -13.31
N ASP A 218 -30.80 -17.61 -13.58
CA ASP A 218 -32.07 -17.68 -14.35
C ASP A 218 -33.20 -16.97 -13.60
N GLU A 219 -33.27 -17.08 -12.25
CA GLU A 219 -34.23 -16.33 -11.45
C GLU A 219 -33.96 -14.80 -11.45
N PHE A 220 -32.71 -14.36 -11.60
CA PHE A 220 -32.33 -12.94 -11.67
C PHE A 220 -32.58 -12.32 -13.05
N CYS A 221 -32.50 -13.10 -14.12
CA CYS A 221 -32.79 -12.65 -15.49
C CYS A 221 -34.29 -12.57 -15.81
N CYS A 222 -35.17 -13.06 -14.93
CA CYS A 222 -36.63 -13.10 -15.12
C CYS A 222 -37.38 -11.98 -14.39
N VAL A 223 -36.70 -10.93 -13.89
CA VAL A 223 -37.35 -9.77 -13.22
C VAL A 223 -37.21 -8.50 -14.03
#